data_2bd2e85a4f82a88c557b0cd5be4a1313
#
_entry.id   2bd2e85a4f82a88c557b0cd5be4a1313
#
_cell.length_a   1.000
_cell.length_b   1.000
_cell.length_c   1.000
_cell.angle_alpha   90.00
_cell.angle_beta   90.00
_cell.angle_gamma   90.00
#
_symmetry.space_group_name_H-M   'P 1'
#
loop_
_entity.id
_entity.type
_entity.pdbx_description
1 polymer ?
#
loop_
_entity_poly.entity_id
_entity_poly.type
_entity_poly.pdbx_seq_one_letter_code
_entity_poly.pdbx_strand_id
1 'polypeptide(L)'
;DYLPFAAGEYTIDVYLADTFGSADPAITGMFTLEDNNDYTVFATGNATSQDLKLMALLDNTTDPAAGSLNIRVVHAAPFAADLTATEVSIRTAGGDLVNGLEGVPYGAESGFFEVPAGTYDLKVASNDGSVNYIDPLPAELPAGADVTLFAVGDVANQPLGIIAFPVGELPTRTPVDNRSNGMWEIIEGSGTGFVFQPMPKENRVVGTWYTYDMDGNPTFLHFDSCDKDLDGMEPEVCTNPGAFDGVMATTALYTSSGGGSSEDDVVETMRIGEIDFEILGCNDATATVRLDGSDPMTYTASQLTRPFPCVDSE
;
A
#
# COMPACT_ATOMS: atom_id res chain seq x y z
N ASP A 1 -11.56 -2.84 -1.79
CA ASP A 1 -12.76 -3.56 -1.29
C ASP A 1 -13.65 -3.92 -2.47
N TYR A 2 -14.21 -5.13 -2.46
CA TYR A 2 -15.21 -5.52 -3.45
C TYR A 2 -16.57 -4.93 -3.11
N LEU A 3 -17.29 -4.50 -4.14
CA LEU A 3 -18.69 -4.07 -4.00
C LEU A 3 -19.61 -5.24 -4.38
N PRO A 4 -20.60 -5.59 -3.54
CA PRO A 4 -21.52 -6.69 -3.85
C PRO A 4 -22.50 -6.29 -4.96
N PHE A 5 -22.58 -7.13 -5.99
CA PHE A 5 -23.54 -7.04 -7.08
C PHE A 5 -24.26 -8.36 -7.23
N ALA A 6 -25.53 -8.34 -7.64
CA ALA A 6 -26.22 -9.56 -8.03
C ALA A 6 -25.62 -10.10 -9.34
N ALA A 7 -25.67 -11.42 -9.54
CA ALA A 7 -25.30 -11.98 -10.85
C ALA A 7 -26.18 -11.41 -11.96
N GLY A 8 -25.60 -11.09 -13.12
CA GLY A 8 -26.33 -10.47 -14.23
C GLY A 8 -25.44 -9.74 -15.23
N GLU A 9 -26.08 -9.14 -16.23
CA GLU A 9 -25.40 -8.30 -17.22
C GLU A 9 -25.36 -6.84 -16.73
N TYR A 10 -24.17 -6.24 -16.79
CA TYR A 10 -23.93 -4.85 -16.39
C TYR A 10 -23.28 -4.07 -17.50
N THR A 11 -23.75 -2.85 -17.70
CA THR A 11 -23.07 -1.85 -18.53
C THR A 11 -22.36 -0.89 -17.61
N ILE A 12 -21.05 -0.74 -17.80
CA ILE A 12 -20.21 0.18 -17.06
C ILE A 12 -19.77 1.30 -17.99
N ASP A 13 -20.11 2.53 -17.62
CA ASP A 13 -19.75 3.72 -18.34
C ASP A 13 -18.70 4.52 -17.58
N VAL A 14 -17.62 4.91 -18.25
CA VAL A 14 -16.58 5.78 -17.71
C VAL A 14 -16.66 7.13 -18.37
N TYR A 15 -16.78 8.18 -17.58
CA TYR A 15 -16.87 9.56 -18.06
C TYR A 15 -15.57 10.31 -17.77
N LEU A 16 -15.25 11.29 -18.59
CA LEU A 16 -14.23 12.26 -18.23
C LEU A 16 -14.70 13.04 -17.00
N ALA A 17 -13.77 13.49 -16.17
CA ALA A 17 -14.09 14.27 -14.98
C ALA A 17 -15.01 15.44 -15.35
N ASP A 18 -16.01 15.68 -14.50
CA ASP A 18 -17.01 16.76 -14.64
C ASP A 18 -17.94 16.70 -15.86
N THR A 19 -17.95 15.59 -16.62
CA THR A 19 -18.82 15.45 -17.81
C THR A 19 -20.00 14.50 -17.61
N PHE A 20 -20.12 13.85 -16.45
CA PHE A 20 -21.24 12.95 -16.15
C PHE A 20 -22.59 13.68 -16.30
N GLY A 21 -23.50 13.11 -17.10
CA GLY A 21 -24.81 13.68 -17.39
C GLY A 21 -24.83 14.84 -18.41
N SER A 22 -23.65 15.29 -18.92
CA SER A 22 -23.54 16.37 -19.89
C SER A 22 -22.86 15.97 -21.20
N ALA A 23 -22.21 14.82 -21.25
CA ALA A 23 -21.55 14.27 -22.45
C ALA A 23 -21.74 12.74 -22.52
N ASP A 24 -21.42 12.15 -23.65
CA ASP A 24 -21.35 10.71 -23.83
C ASP A 24 -20.18 10.13 -23.00
N PRO A 25 -20.28 8.87 -22.55
CA PRO A 25 -19.16 8.21 -21.84
C PRO A 25 -17.94 8.10 -22.77
N ALA A 26 -16.76 8.26 -22.17
CA ALA A 26 -15.50 8.06 -22.88
C ALA A 26 -15.23 6.57 -23.17
N ILE A 27 -15.73 5.69 -22.31
CA ILE A 27 -15.64 4.23 -22.45
C ILE A 27 -16.97 3.63 -22.00
N THR A 28 -17.46 2.65 -22.74
CA THR A 28 -18.60 1.79 -22.32
C THR A 28 -18.16 0.34 -22.42
N GLY A 29 -18.38 -0.43 -21.37
CA GLY A 29 -18.11 -1.86 -21.33
C GLY A 29 -19.34 -2.65 -20.83
N MET A 30 -19.61 -3.79 -21.45
CA MET A 30 -20.66 -4.72 -21.01
C MET A 30 -20.01 -5.98 -20.45
N PHE A 31 -20.43 -6.38 -19.25
CA PHE A 31 -19.89 -7.53 -18.53
C PHE A 31 -21.01 -8.37 -17.96
N THR A 32 -20.85 -9.68 -18.03
CA THR A 32 -21.70 -10.62 -17.30
C THR A 32 -20.97 -11.00 -16.02
N LEU A 33 -21.54 -10.63 -14.88
CA LEU A 33 -21.04 -11.04 -13.56
C LEU A 33 -21.77 -12.33 -13.16
N GLU A 34 -21.01 -13.36 -12.86
CA GLU A 34 -21.52 -14.66 -12.43
C GLU A 34 -21.58 -14.71 -10.89
N ASP A 35 -22.48 -15.55 -10.37
CA ASP A 35 -22.64 -15.75 -8.93
C ASP A 35 -21.37 -16.38 -8.30
N ASN A 36 -21.04 -15.94 -7.09
CA ASN A 36 -19.84 -16.34 -6.33
C ASN A 36 -18.51 -16.10 -7.04
N ASN A 37 -18.44 -15.10 -7.89
CA ASN A 37 -17.22 -14.68 -8.55
C ASN A 37 -16.89 -13.24 -8.20
N ASP A 38 -15.61 -13.00 -7.95
CA ASP A 38 -15.03 -11.68 -7.74
C ASP A 38 -14.34 -11.18 -9.03
N TYR A 39 -14.48 -9.90 -9.30
CA TYR A 39 -13.96 -9.31 -10.53
C TYR A 39 -13.23 -7.99 -10.27
N THR A 40 -12.07 -7.83 -10.88
CA THR A 40 -11.43 -6.52 -11.05
C THR A 40 -11.73 -5.97 -12.44
N VAL A 41 -12.39 -4.81 -12.51
CA VAL A 41 -12.64 -4.09 -13.77
C VAL A 41 -11.76 -2.86 -13.82
N PHE A 42 -11.02 -2.70 -14.93
CA PHE A 42 -10.11 -1.57 -15.12
C PHE A 42 -10.18 -1.01 -16.54
N ALA A 43 -9.88 0.29 -16.66
CA ALA A 43 -9.77 0.97 -17.95
C ALA A 43 -8.34 0.89 -18.47
N THR A 44 -8.18 0.64 -19.76
CA THR A 44 -6.88 0.65 -20.44
C THR A 44 -7.00 1.22 -21.85
N GLY A 45 -5.86 1.47 -22.48
CA GLY A 45 -5.79 2.17 -23.78
C GLY A 45 -5.31 3.61 -23.62
N ASN A 46 -4.92 4.23 -24.72
CA ASN A 46 -4.48 5.63 -24.76
C ASN A 46 -5.13 6.44 -25.90
N ALA A 47 -6.12 5.86 -26.56
CA ALA A 47 -6.83 6.43 -27.71
C ALA A 47 -5.93 6.81 -28.92
N THR A 48 -4.64 6.50 -28.87
CA THR A 48 -3.68 6.82 -29.94
C THR A 48 -3.09 5.54 -30.53
N SER A 49 -2.51 4.69 -29.71
CA SER A 49 -1.93 3.41 -30.12
C SER A 49 -2.92 2.28 -29.97
N GLN A 50 -3.69 2.29 -28.88
CA GLN A 50 -4.72 1.31 -28.58
C GLN A 50 -6.00 2.02 -28.16
N ASP A 51 -7.15 1.50 -28.59
CA ASP A 51 -8.45 2.03 -28.22
C ASP A 51 -8.67 1.98 -26.71
N LEU A 52 -9.38 2.98 -26.19
CA LEU A 52 -9.85 2.97 -24.81
C LEU A 52 -10.87 1.85 -24.61
N LYS A 53 -10.67 1.03 -23.62
CA LYS A 53 -11.59 -0.08 -23.28
C LYS A 53 -11.59 -0.38 -21.80
N LEU A 54 -12.67 -1.04 -21.34
CA LEU A 54 -12.70 -1.72 -20.06
C LEU A 54 -12.30 -3.19 -20.25
N MET A 55 -11.59 -3.71 -19.28
CA MET A 55 -11.28 -5.12 -19.14
C MET A 55 -11.74 -5.62 -17.77
N ALA A 56 -12.26 -6.84 -17.71
CA ALA A 56 -12.62 -7.52 -16.48
C ALA A 56 -11.69 -8.73 -16.29
N LEU A 57 -11.18 -8.88 -15.09
CA LEU A 57 -10.38 -10.03 -14.66
C LEU A 57 -11.18 -10.79 -13.62
N LEU A 58 -11.18 -12.11 -13.70
CA LEU A 58 -11.74 -12.98 -12.68
C LEU A 58 -10.72 -13.14 -11.55
N ASP A 59 -11.09 -12.78 -10.34
CA ASP A 59 -10.19 -12.73 -9.19
C ASP A 59 -10.24 -13.96 -8.29
N ASN A 60 -11.09 -14.93 -8.61
CA ASN A 60 -11.20 -16.14 -7.84
C ASN A 60 -9.89 -16.94 -7.86
N THR A 61 -9.36 -17.19 -6.69
CA THR A 61 -8.16 -18.02 -6.47
C THR A 61 -8.45 -19.09 -5.42
N THR A 62 -7.47 -19.95 -5.20
CA THR A 62 -7.40 -20.81 -4.03
C THR A 62 -6.29 -20.31 -3.13
N ASP A 63 -6.44 -20.46 -1.83
CA ASP A 63 -5.38 -20.07 -0.88
C ASP A 63 -4.04 -20.68 -1.28
N PRO A 64 -2.97 -19.90 -1.38
CA PRO A 64 -1.65 -20.43 -1.71
C PRO A 64 -1.12 -21.33 -0.59
N ALA A 65 -0.22 -22.23 -0.92
CA ALA A 65 0.45 -23.07 0.08
C ALA A 65 1.21 -22.22 1.11
N ALA A 66 1.43 -22.78 2.30
CA ALA A 66 2.17 -22.09 3.35
C ALA A 66 3.58 -21.69 2.85
N GLY A 67 3.91 -20.40 2.96
CA GLY A 67 5.16 -19.83 2.46
C GLY A 67 5.14 -19.44 0.97
N SER A 68 3.99 -19.52 0.31
CA SER A 68 3.77 -19.13 -1.08
C SER A 68 2.77 -17.97 -1.19
N LEU A 69 2.65 -17.40 -2.37
CA LEU A 69 1.64 -16.43 -2.78
C LEU A 69 1.19 -16.71 -4.21
N ASN A 70 0.03 -16.22 -4.59
CA ASN A 70 -0.44 -16.25 -5.97
C ASN A 70 -0.09 -14.94 -6.69
N ILE A 71 0.42 -15.04 -7.89
CA ILE A 71 0.70 -13.88 -8.76
C ILE A 71 -0.06 -14.04 -10.06
N ARG A 72 -0.57 -12.92 -10.57
CA ARG A 72 -1.07 -12.76 -11.94
C ARG A 72 -0.37 -11.56 -12.57
N VAL A 73 0.04 -11.69 -13.83
CA VAL A 73 0.63 -10.60 -14.61
C VAL A 73 -0.35 -10.16 -15.68
N VAL A 74 -0.54 -8.85 -15.81
CA VAL A 74 -1.44 -8.23 -16.81
C VAL A 74 -0.65 -7.21 -17.61
N HIS A 75 -0.66 -7.35 -18.92
CA HIS A 75 -0.04 -6.37 -19.81
C HIS A 75 -1.05 -5.30 -20.24
N ALA A 76 -1.11 -4.20 -19.49
CA ALA A 76 -2.02 -3.07 -19.71
C ALA A 76 -1.32 -1.82 -20.29
N ALA A 77 -0.10 -1.97 -20.84
CA ALA A 77 0.70 -0.86 -21.37
C ALA A 77 0.52 -0.71 -22.89
N PRO A 78 -0.24 0.31 -23.39
CA PRO A 78 -0.56 0.50 -24.82
C PRO A 78 0.53 1.30 -25.56
N PHE A 79 1.79 0.86 -25.50
CA PHE A 79 2.92 1.63 -26.02
C PHE A 79 3.16 1.52 -27.55
N ALA A 80 2.44 0.65 -28.24
CA ALA A 80 2.51 0.52 -29.69
C ALA A 80 1.14 0.20 -30.29
N ALA A 81 0.93 0.58 -31.56
CA ALA A 81 -0.31 0.33 -32.28
C ALA A 81 -0.42 -1.12 -32.80
N ASP A 82 0.69 -1.71 -33.19
CA ASP A 82 0.76 -3.12 -33.62
C ASP A 82 0.88 -4.01 -32.37
N LEU A 83 -0.05 -4.97 -32.21
CA LEU A 83 -0.05 -5.88 -31.06
C LEU A 83 1.22 -6.72 -30.95
N THR A 84 1.81 -7.13 -32.08
CA THR A 84 3.08 -7.86 -32.07
C THR A 84 4.25 -6.98 -31.60
N ALA A 85 4.17 -5.67 -31.82
CA ALA A 85 5.16 -4.72 -31.32
C ALA A 85 4.98 -4.41 -29.82
N THR A 86 3.86 -4.81 -29.23
CA THR A 86 3.65 -4.71 -27.76
C THR A 86 4.12 -5.94 -27.01
N GLU A 87 4.48 -7.03 -27.70
CA GLU A 87 4.89 -8.26 -27.02
C GLU A 87 6.08 -8.05 -26.09
N VAL A 88 5.91 -8.48 -24.86
CA VAL A 88 6.93 -8.41 -23.80
C VAL A 88 7.26 -9.79 -23.27
N SER A 89 8.42 -9.89 -22.62
CA SER A 89 8.80 -11.02 -21.80
C SER A 89 9.11 -10.57 -20.38
N ILE A 90 8.78 -11.42 -19.40
CA ILE A 90 9.18 -11.19 -18.00
C ILE A 90 10.46 -11.98 -17.76
N ARG A 91 11.46 -11.31 -17.20
CA ARG A 91 12.80 -11.85 -16.99
C ARG A 91 13.29 -11.59 -15.58
N THR A 92 14.17 -12.43 -15.10
CA THR A 92 14.93 -12.18 -13.88
C THR A 92 15.88 -11.00 -14.06
N ALA A 93 16.44 -10.44 -12.99
CA ALA A 93 17.51 -9.44 -13.05
C ALA A 93 18.69 -9.89 -13.95
N GLY A 94 19.04 -11.17 -13.90
CA GLY A 94 20.08 -11.77 -14.74
C GLY A 94 19.75 -11.88 -16.23
N GLY A 95 18.48 -11.67 -16.60
CA GLY A 95 18.00 -11.75 -17.98
C GLY A 95 17.38 -13.08 -18.37
N ASP A 96 17.33 -14.06 -17.48
CA ASP A 96 16.69 -15.34 -17.72
C ASP A 96 15.16 -15.17 -17.82
N LEU A 97 14.57 -15.85 -18.79
CA LEU A 97 13.13 -15.82 -19.01
C LEU A 97 12.39 -16.49 -17.85
N VAL A 98 11.35 -15.83 -17.35
CA VAL A 98 10.39 -16.47 -16.44
C VAL A 98 9.47 -17.35 -17.27
N ASN A 99 9.49 -18.65 -17.01
CA ASN A 99 8.81 -19.65 -17.81
C ASN A 99 7.31 -19.36 -17.99
N GLY A 100 6.85 -19.38 -19.23
CA GLY A 100 5.44 -19.10 -19.59
C GLY A 100 5.09 -17.61 -19.74
N LEU A 101 6.04 -16.69 -19.48
CA LEU A 101 5.83 -15.25 -19.60
C LEU A 101 6.66 -14.64 -20.74
N GLU A 102 6.57 -15.27 -21.91
CA GLU A 102 7.17 -14.81 -23.18
C GLU A 102 6.09 -14.47 -24.20
N GLY A 103 6.36 -13.50 -25.05
CA GLY A 103 5.43 -13.12 -26.11
C GLY A 103 4.07 -12.62 -25.59
N VAL A 104 4.04 -11.94 -24.45
CA VAL A 104 2.82 -11.45 -23.81
C VAL A 104 2.37 -10.16 -24.51
N PRO A 105 1.30 -10.17 -25.33
CA PRO A 105 0.84 -8.98 -26.03
C PRO A 105 0.01 -8.06 -25.13
N TYR A 106 -0.17 -6.82 -25.53
CA TYR A 106 -1.07 -5.89 -24.84
C TYR A 106 -2.49 -6.46 -24.70
N GLY A 107 -3.02 -6.37 -23.49
CA GLY A 107 -4.33 -6.88 -23.13
C GLY A 107 -4.35 -8.35 -22.71
N ALA A 108 -3.21 -9.04 -22.72
CA ALA A 108 -3.11 -10.40 -22.19
C ALA A 108 -2.87 -10.42 -20.68
N GLU A 109 -3.28 -11.51 -20.06
CA GLU A 109 -3.04 -11.84 -18.66
C GLU A 109 -2.59 -13.29 -18.51
N SER A 110 -1.85 -13.61 -17.44
CA SER A 110 -1.27 -14.92 -17.23
C SER A 110 -2.18 -15.94 -16.54
N GLY A 111 -3.32 -15.50 -15.98
CA GLY A 111 -3.97 -16.22 -14.90
C GLY A 111 -3.13 -16.18 -13.62
N PHE A 112 -3.73 -16.63 -12.50
CA PHE A 112 -2.98 -16.79 -11.24
C PHE A 112 -2.11 -18.04 -11.27
N PHE A 113 -0.90 -17.91 -10.74
CA PHE A 113 0.01 -19.04 -10.50
C PHE A 113 0.75 -18.83 -9.18
N GLU A 114 1.03 -19.93 -8.50
CA GLU A 114 1.68 -19.93 -7.19
C GLU A 114 3.20 -19.78 -7.33
N VAL A 115 3.79 -18.93 -6.48
CA VAL A 115 5.23 -18.77 -6.33
C VAL A 115 5.62 -18.72 -4.85
N PRO A 116 6.85 -19.10 -4.45
CA PRO A 116 7.32 -18.92 -3.08
C PRO A 116 7.29 -17.45 -2.68
N ALA A 117 6.97 -17.13 -1.42
CA ALA A 117 7.13 -15.78 -0.90
C ALA A 117 8.61 -15.39 -0.83
N GLY A 118 8.91 -14.11 -1.05
CA GLY A 118 10.29 -13.61 -1.02
C GLY A 118 10.51 -12.36 -1.84
N THR A 119 11.77 -11.97 -1.97
CA THR A 119 12.16 -10.80 -2.76
C THR A 119 12.33 -11.18 -4.22
N TYR A 120 11.64 -10.47 -5.10
CA TYR A 120 11.69 -10.66 -6.55
C TYR A 120 12.31 -9.44 -7.22
N ASP A 121 13.32 -9.72 -8.03
CA ASP A 121 13.99 -8.76 -8.91
C ASP A 121 13.71 -9.16 -10.36
N LEU A 122 12.60 -8.63 -10.88
CA LEU A 122 12.08 -8.96 -12.20
C LEU A 122 12.03 -7.73 -13.09
N LYS A 123 12.16 -7.93 -14.37
CA LYS A 123 12.06 -6.89 -15.38
C LYS A 123 11.13 -7.29 -16.53
N VAL A 124 10.52 -6.29 -17.15
CA VAL A 124 9.76 -6.44 -18.38
C VAL A 124 10.64 -5.99 -19.55
N ALA A 125 10.89 -6.89 -20.47
CA ALA A 125 11.77 -6.66 -21.61
C ALA A 125 11.06 -6.97 -22.94
N SER A 126 11.70 -6.57 -24.03
CA SER A 126 11.31 -7.05 -25.36
C SER A 126 11.33 -8.58 -25.40
N ASN A 127 10.62 -9.15 -26.35
CA ASN A 127 10.47 -10.61 -26.44
C ASN A 127 11.83 -11.35 -26.53
N ASP A 128 12.79 -10.77 -27.24
CA ASP A 128 14.16 -11.28 -27.35
C ASP A 128 15.07 -10.87 -26.18
N GLY A 129 14.60 -10.07 -25.24
CA GLY A 129 15.34 -9.58 -24.08
C GLY A 129 16.38 -8.49 -24.38
N SER A 130 16.43 -7.96 -25.59
CA SER A 130 17.43 -6.96 -25.99
C SER A 130 17.17 -5.57 -25.43
N VAL A 131 15.91 -5.24 -25.09
CA VAL A 131 15.49 -3.96 -24.54
C VAL A 131 14.76 -4.18 -23.23
N ASN A 132 15.20 -3.53 -22.17
CA ASN A 132 14.44 -3.45 -20.91
C ASN A 132 13.46 -2.29 -21.00
N TYR A 133 12.16 -2.59 -20.90
CA TYR A 133 11.10 -1.59 -20.88
C TYR A 133 10.81 -1.10 -19.47
N ILE A 134 10.79 -2.02 -18.50
CA ILE A 134 10.53 -1.73 -17.09
C ILE A 134 11.52 -2.55 -16.27
N ASP A 135 12.24 -1.88 -15.40
CA ASP A 135 13.25 -2.48 -14.50
C ASP A 135 13.03 -1.87 -13.09
N PRO A 136 12.01 -2.34 -12.35
CA PRO A 136 11.68 -1.80 -11.05
C PRO A 136 12.71 -2.24 -10.01
N LEU A 137 12.72 -1.58 -8.87
CA LEU A 137 13.47 -2.05 -7.71
C LEU A 137 12.94 -3.41 -7.27
N PRO A 138 13.80 -4.28 -6.67
CA PRO A 138 13.35 -5.53 -6.09
C PRO A 138 12.21 -5.32 -5.10
N ALA A 139 11.16 -6.15 -5.19
CA ALA A 139 9.99 -6.07 -4.32
C ALA A 139 9.86 -7.32 -3.46
N GLU A 140 9.55 -7.15 -2.19
CA GLU A 140 9.20 -8.24 -1.29
C GLU A 140 7.72 -8.57 -1.46
N LEU A 141 7.43 -9.83 -1.76
CA LEU A 141 6.09 -10.36 -1.92
C LEU A 141 5.77 -11.30 -0.74
N PRO A 142 4.80 -10.95 0.12
CA PRO A 142 4.51 -11.69 1.34
C PRO A 142 3.75 -12.99 1.07
N ALA A 143 3.95 -13.99 1.93
CA ALA A 143 3.19 -15.24 1.90
C ALA A 143 1.70 -14.99 2.17
N GLY A 144 0.85 -15.80 1.53
CA GLY A 144 -0.61 -15.76 1.70
C GLY A 144 -1.29 -14.66 0.88
N ALA A 145 -0.56 -13.86 0.10
CA ALA A 145 -1.15 -12.83 -0.73
C ALA A 145 -1.56 -13.34 -2.11
N ASP A 146 -2.60 -12.73 -2.68
CA ASP A 146 -2.94 -12.78 -4.09
C ASP A 146 -2.63 -11.43 -4.71
N VAL A 147 -1.76 -11.39 -5.72
CA VAL A 147 -1.26 -10.12 -6.28
C VAL A 147 -1.39 -10.10 -7.80
N THR A 148 -1.99 -9.06 -8.34
CA THR A 148 -1.96 -8.76 -9.77
C THR A 148 -0.89 -7.70 -10.05
N LEU A 149 0.04 -8.01 -10.92
CA LEU A 149 1.07 -7.10 -11.41
C LEU A 149 0.66 -6.55 -12.78
N PHE A 150 0.31 -5.28 -12.84
CA PHE A 150 -0.03 -4.60 -14.07
C PHE A 150 1.21 -3.90 -14.65
N ALA A 151 1.60 -4.25 -15.87
CA ALA A 151 2.49 -3.41 -16.66
C ALA A 151 1.66 -2.29 -17.29
N VAL A 152 1.98 -1.04 -16.98
CA VAL A 152 1.23 0.16 -17.37
C VAL A 152 2.12 1.22 -18.02
N GLY A 153 1.49 2.29 -18.52
CA GLY A 153 2.16 3.39 -19.20
C GLY A 153 2.17 3.22 -20.72
N ASP A 154 2.39 4.32 -21.45
CA ASP A 154 2.33 4.36 -22.92
C ASP A 154 3.56 5.03 -23.55
N VAL A 155 4.58 5.34 -22.75
CA VAL A 155 5.81 6.07 -23.14
C VAL A 155 5.56 7.53 -23.50
N ALA A 156 4.44 7.83 -24.13
CA ALA A 156 4.14 9.16 -24.65
C ALA A 156 3.61 10.12 -23.59
N ASN A 157 2.65 9.65 -22.78
CA ASN A 157 2.00 10.46 -21.74
C ASN A 157 2.45 10.04 -20.34
N GLN A 158 2.75 8.75 -20.18
CA GLN A 158 3.20 8.18 -18.91
C GLN A 158 4.37 7.21 -19.12
N PRO A 159 5.39 7.24 -18.27
CA PRO A 159 6.46 6.25 -18.32
C PRO A 159 5.89 4.84 -18.11
N LEU A 160 6.58 3.85 -18.69
CA LEU A 160 6.26 2.46 -18.40
C LEU A 160 6.61 2.13 -16.96
N GLY A 161 5.75 1.36 -16.30
CA GLY A 161 5.91 0.98 -14.90
C GLY A 161 5.11 -0.25 -14.52
N ILE A 162 5.31 -0.72 -13.29
CA ILE A 162 4.53 -1.80 -12.68
C ILE A 162 3.67 -1.23 -11.57
N ILE A 163 2.40 -1.64 -11.54
CA ILE A 163 1.52 -1.47 -10.40
C ILE A 163 1.26 -2.86 -9.81
N ALA A 164 1.63 -3.07 -8.55
CA ALA A 164 1.24 -4.24 -7.79
C ALA A 164 -0.12 -3.96 -7.14
N PHE A 165 -1.10 -4.78 -7.45
CA PHE A 165 -2.46 -4.66 -6.94
C PHE A 165 -2.81 -5.95 -6.19
N PRO A 166 -2.97 -5.88 -4.86
CA PRO A 166 -3.43 -7.02 -4.09
C PRO A 166 -4.89 -7.31 -4.42
N VAL A 167 -5.22 -8.58 -4.50
CA VAL A 167 -6.54 -9.10 -4.91
C VAL A 167 -7.14 -9.90 -3.76
N GLY A 168 -8.45 -9.88 -3.64
CA GLY A 168 -9.17 -10.57 -2.58
C GLY A 168 -9.45 -9.67 -1.38
N GLU A 169 -9.98 -10.27 -0.34
CA GLU A 169 -10.05 -9.61 0.96
C GLU A 169 -8.61 -9.48 1.48
N LEU A 170 -8.00 -8.35 1.21
CA LEU A 170 -6.93 -7.93 2.08
C LEU A 170 -7.48 -8.00 3.49
N PRO A 171 -6.77 -8.60 4.45
CA PRO A 171 -7.07 -8.30 5.84
C PRO A 171 -7.21 -6.78 5.86
N THR A 172 -8.33 -6.27 6.33
CA THR A 172 -8.75 -4.87 6.23
C THR A 172 -7.72 -3.98 6.92
N ARG A 173 -6.59 -3.78 6.26
CA ARG A 173 -5.57 -2.84 6.70
C ARG A 173 -6.02 -1.46 6.25
N THR A 174 -6.57 -0.74 7.17
CA THR A 174 -6.93 0.65 6.93
C THR A 174 -5.65 1.45 6.74
N PRO A 175 -5.51 2.19 5.64
CA PRO A 175 -4.32 2.99 5.41
C PRO A 175 -4.07 3.97 6.58
N VAL A 176 -2.81 4.11 6.95
CA VAL A 176 -2.37 5.17 7.87
C VAL A 176 -2.39 6.48 7.09
N ASP A 177 -3.49 7.20 7.17
CA ASP A 177 -3.72 8.47 6.50
C ASP A 177 -4.38 9.49 7.44
N ASN A 178 -4.87 10.59 6.89
CA ASN A 178 -5.52 11.63 7.69
C ASN A 178 -6.73 11.14 8.50
N ARG A 179 -7.30 9.98 8.18
CA ARG A 179 -8.43 9.39 8.93
C ARG A 179 -7.98 8.83 10.27
N SER A 180 -6.75 8.34 10.36
CA SER A 180 -6.15 7.86 11.62
C SER A 180 -5.58 8.99 12.50
N ASN A 181 -5.61 10.24 12.03
CA ASN A 181 -5.20 11.40 12.84
C ASN A 181 -6.13 11.58 14.04
N GLY A 182 -5.58 11.75 15.21
CA GLY A 182 -6.35 12.08 16.41
C GLY A 182 -5.88 11.39 17.67
N MET A 183 -6.77 11.34 18.65
CA MET A 183 -6.55 10.70 19.95
C MET A 183 -7.06 9.26 19.91
N TRP A 184 -6.24 8.36 20.43
CA TRP A 184 -6.52 6.94 20.56
C TRP A 184 -6.38 6.51 22.01
N GLU A 185 -7.39 5.85 22.55
CA GLU A 185 -7.38 5.29 23.89
C GLU A 185 -6.84 3.86 23.83
N ILE A 186 -5.95 3.49 24.76
CA ILE A 186 -5.53 2.11 24.97
C ILE A 186 -6.58 1.41 25.83
N ILE A 187 -7.15 0.32 25.32
CA ILE A 187 -8.27 -0.39 25.96
C ILE A 187 -7.80 -1.12 27.23
N GLU A 188 -6.61 -1.71 27.20
CA GLU A 188 -6.04 -2.45 28.33
C GLU A 188 -5.52 -1.54 29.45
N GLY A 189 -5.33 -0.25 29.18
CA GLY A 189 -4.69 0.70 30.09
C GLY A 189 -5.60 1.86 30.46
N SER A 190 -6.04 1.94 31.71
CA SER A 190 -6.85 3.07 32.16
C SER A 190 -6.07 4.39 32.15
N GLY A 191 -6.54 5.35 31.37
CA GLY A 191 -5.96 6.70 31.29
C GLY A 191 -4.66 6.78 30.47
N THR A 192 -4.41 5.80 29.62
CA THR A 192 -3.31 5.79 28.67
C THR A 192 -3.81 5.89 27.22
N GLY A 193 -3.01 6.43 26.33
CA GLY A 193 -3.41 6.57 24.95
C GLY A 193 -2.38 7.32 24.10
N PHE A 194 -2.68 7.44 22.82
CA PHE A 194 -1.82 8.08 21.86
C PHE A 194 -2.50 9.31 21.23
N VAL A 195 -1.71 10.34 20.96
CA VAL A 195 -2.02 11.29 19.90
C VAL A 195 -1.22 10.87 18.69
N PHE A 196 -1.89 10.57 17.60
CA PHE A 196 -1.31 10.04 16.38
C PHE A 196 -1.55 11.01 15.23
N GLN A 197 -0.49 11.44 14.57
CA GLN A 197 -0.54 12.42 13.49
C GLN A 197 0.23 11.93 12.27
N PRO A 198 -0.44 11.27 11.31
CA PRO A 198 0.16 10.94 10.04
C PRO A 198 0.30 12.20 9.16
N MET A 199 1.42 12.29 8.46
CA MET A 199 1.78 13.33 7.51
C MET A 199 2.14 12.68 6.16
N PRO A 200 1.13 12.22 5.37
CA PRO A 200 1.39 11.39 4.19
C PRO A 200 2.24 12.09 3.12
N LYS A 201 2.17 13.41 3.03
CA LYS A 201 2.97 14.17 2.05
C LYS A 201 4.46 14.18 2.37
N GLU A 202 4.79 14.12 3.64
CA GLU A 202 6.16 14.06 4.16
C GLU A 202 6.64 12.63 4.38
N ASN A 203 5.78 11.63 4.10
CA ASN A 203 6.01 10.23 4.42
C ASN A 203 6.45 10.03 5.89
N ARG A 204 5.78 10.72 6.81
CA ARG A 204 6.14 10.83 8.22
C ARG A 204 4.93 10.61 9.11
N VAL A 205 5.16 9.99 10.25
CA VAL A 205 4.20 9.87 11.36
C VAL A 205 4.86 10.40 12.61
N VAL A 206 4.17 11.27 13.31
CA VAL A 206 4.60 11.80 14.61
C VAL A 206 3.50 11.64 15.65
N GLY A 207 3.84 11.65 16.92
CA GLY A 207 2.84 11.65 17.96
C GLY A 207 3.40 11.56 19.37
N THR A 208 2.47 11.36 20.30
CA THR A 208 2.77 11.30 21.72
C THR A 208 2.01 10.16 22.35
N TRP A 209 2.69 9.37 23.17
CA TRP A 209 2.09 8.35 24.01
C TRP A 209 1.99 8.89 25.44
N TYR A 210 0.78 9.06 25.92
CA TYR A 210 0.49 9.39 27.32
C TYR A 210 0.38 8.11 28.12
N THR A 211 1.20 7.98 29.16
CA THR A 211 1.32 6.76 29.95
C THR A 211 1.72 7.11 31.39
N TYR A 212 2.16 6.11 32.14
CA TYR A 212 2.65 6.26 33.50
C TYR A 212 4.06 5.70 33.58
N ASP A 213 4.90 6.32 34.43
CA ASP A 213 6.19 5.76 34.79
C ASP A 213 6.04 4.57 35.77
N MET A 214 7.17 3.95 36.12
CA MET A 214 7.18 2.80 37.04
C MET A 214 6.70 3.15 38.47
N ASP A 215 6.67 4.42 38.84
CA ASP A 215 6.18 4.92 40.10
C ASP A 215 4.68 5.31 40.05
N GLY A 216 4.07 5.19 38.88
CA GLY A 216 2.66 5.52 38.62
C GLY A 216 2.40 7.01 38.40
N ASN A 217 3.43 7.82 38.11
CA ASN A 217 3.23 9.22 37.78
C ASN A 217 2.91 9.36 36.29
N PRO A 218 1.97 10.27 35.93
CA PRO A 218 1.71 10.56 34.52
C PRO A 218 2.97 11.02 33.79
N THR A 219 3.24 10.41 32.65
CA THR A 219 4.37 10.78 31.80
C THR A 219 3.95 10.75 30.35
N PHE A 220 4.78 11.26 29.48
CA PHE A 220 4.57 11.16 28.05
C PHE A 220 5.88 10.81 27.34
N LEU A 221 5.75 10.04 26.29
CA LEU A 221 6.81 9.71 25.35
C LEU A 221 6.38 10.26 23.99
N HIS A 222 7.32 10.64 23.18
CA HIS A 222 7.00 11.05 21.81
C HIS A 222 7.59 10.08 20.81
N PHE A 223 6.97 9.98 19.66
CA PHE A 223 7.40 9.10 18.61
C PHE A 223 7.42 9.82 17.25
N ASP A 224 8.36 9.38 16.41
CA ASP A 224 8.62 9.95 15.10
C ASP A 224 9.11 8.85 14.17
N SER A 225 8.52 8.74 12.99
CA SER A 225 8.98 7.79 11.96
C SER A 225 10.23 8.30 11.22
N CYS A 226 10.54 9.58 11.35
CA CYS A 226 11.79 10.17 10.89
C CYS A 226 12.82 10.03 11.99
N ASP A 227 13.69 9.03 11.88
CA ASP A 227 14.73 8.80 12.88
C ASP A 227 15.67 10.00 12.89
N LYS A 228 15.86 10.58 14.08
CA LYS A 228 16.80 11.67 14.26
C LYS A 228 18.18 11.05 14.33
N ASP A 229 19.10 11.55 13.52
CA ASP A 229 20.50 11.18 13.67
C ASP A 229 20.93 11.31 15.13
N LEU A 230 21.79 10.42 15.59
CA LEU A 230 22.30 10.33 16.96
C LEU A 230 22.90 11.67 17.50
N ASP A 231 23.11 12.64 16.63
CA ASP A 231 23.61 13.99 16.94
C ASP A 231 22.50 15.01 17.28
N GLY A 232 21.22 14.59 17.27
CA GLY A 232 20.08 15.45 17.64
C GLY A 232 19.67 16.47 16.57
N MET A 233 20.25 16.41 15.38
CA MET A 233 19.84 17.24 14.25
C MET A 233 18.70 16.54 13.49
N GLU A 234 17.62 17.27 13.25
CA GLU A 234 16.57 16.76 12.38
C GLU A 234 17.09 16.71 10.94
N PRO A 235 16.99 15.56 10.25
CA PRO A 235 17.31 15.53 8.83
C PRO A 235 16.37 16.48 8.08
N GLU A 236 16.89 17.30 7.18
CA GLU A 236 16.09 18.22 6.35
C GLU A 236 15.06 17.47 5.50
N VAL A 237 15.26 16.16 5.29
CA VAL A 237 14.36 15.26 4.58
C VAL A 237 14.33 13.94 5.32
N CYS A 238 13.15 13.41 5.59
CA CYS A 238 12.99 12.08 6.16
C CYS A 238 13.50 11.03 5.17
N THR A 239 14.66 10.46 5.44
CA THR A 239 15.35 9.53 4.52
C THR A 239 15.03 8.06 4.77
N ASN A 240 14.17 7.75 5.76
CA ASN A 240 13.76 6.38 6.06
C ASN A 240 12.31 6.12 5.61
N PRO A 241 12.05 5.92 4.31
CA PRO A 241 10.70 5.65 3.80
C PRO A 241 10.18 4.26 4.20
N GLY A 242 11.03 3.37 4.71
CA GLY A 242 10.62 2.03 5.14
C GLY A 242 9.87 2.00 6.48
N ALA A 243 9.84 3.12 7.20
CA ALA A 243 9.15 3.22 8.47
C ALA A 243 7.63 3.46 8.33
N PHE A 244 7.15 3.78 7.13
CA PHE A 244 5.76 4.09 6.84
C PHE A 244 5.37 3.48 5.49
N ASP A 245 4.72 2.32 5.52
CA ASP A 245 4.33 1.58 4.31
C ASP A 245 2.88 1.86 3.84
N GLY A 246 2.22 2.82 4.48
CA GLY A 246 0.84 3.21 4.16
C GLY A 246 -0.24 2.43 4.93
N VAL A 247 0.08 1.32 5.58
CA VAL A 247 -0.86 0.51 6.40
C VAL A 247 -0.32 0.26 7.81
N MET A 248 0.98 0.28 7.97
CA MET A 248 1.67 0.20 9.25
C MET A 248 2.68 1.34 9.35
N ALA A 249 2.83 1.91 10.53
CA ALA A 249 3.85 2.90 10.81
C ALA A 249 4.75 2.39 11.92
N THR A 250 6.03 2.19 11.62
CA THR A 250 7.10 1.94 12.61
C THR A 250 7.79 3.26 12.93
N THR A 251 7.81 3.62 14.20
CA THR A 251 8.36 4.90 14.65
C THR A 251 9.36 4.69 15.78
N ALA A 252 10.41 5.49 15.81
CA ALA A 252 11.29 5.56 16.97
C ALA A 252 10.56 6.21 18.16
N LEU A 253 10.77 5.69 19.36
CA LEU A 253 10.16 6.16 20.61
C LEU A 253 11.21 6.85 21.47
N TYR A 254 10.87 8.06 21.92
CA TYR A 254 11.77 8.91 22.67
C TYR A 254 11.19 9.35 24.01
N THR A 255 12.08 9.51 24.98
CA THR A 255 11.83 10.29 26.20
C THR A 255 12.56 11.62 26.12
N SER A 256 12.01 12.63 26.76
CA SER A 256 12.63 13.94 26.88
C SER A 256 12.71 14.36 28.34
N SER A 257 13.81 14.99 28.71
CA SER A 257 14.06 15.55 30.03
C SER A 257 14.63 16.96 29.92
N GLY A 258 14.61 17.73 31.00
CA GLY A 258 14.97 19.12 30.97
C GLY A 258 13.87 19.99 30.38
N GLY A 259 14.23 21.12 29.82
CA GLY A 259 13.29 22.11 29.30
C GLY A 259 12.67 22.97 30.40
N GLY A 260 12.17 24.12 30.00
CA GLY A 260 11.53 25.08 30.87
C GLY A 260 10.92 26.22 30.07
N SER A 261 10.64 27.34 30.70
CA SER A 261 10.07 28.52 30.06
C SER A 261 11.11 29.55 29.61
N SER A 262 12.40 29.26 29.79
CA SER A 262 13.53 30.10 29.40
C SER A 262 14.14 29.61 28.08
N GLU A 263 14.65 30.55 27.28
CA GLU A 263 15.42 30.22 26.04
C GLU A 263 16.71 29.46 26.32
N ASP A 264 17.23 29.50 27.56
CA ASP A 264 18.42 28.82 27.97
C ASP A 264 18.16 27.37 28.47
N ASP A 265 16.89 26.96 28.58
CA ASP A 265 16.52 25.63 29.04
C ASP A 265 16.76 24.60 27.93
N VAL A 266 17.71 23.69 28.14
CA VAL A 266 18.03 22.64 27.18
C VAL A 266 17.15 21.43 27.39
N VAL A 267 16.55 20.93 26.31
CA VAL A 267 15.83 19.66 26.28
C VAL A 267 16.80 18.57 25.83
N GLU A 268 16.94 17.54 26.64
CA GLU A 268 17.65 16.31 26.25
C GLU A 268 16.64 15.28 25.81
N THR A 269 16.82 14.76 24.59
CA THR A 269 15.97 13.73 23.99
C THR A 269 16.77 12.45 23.83
N MET A 270 16.23 11.33 24.28
CA MET A 270 16.87 10.02 24.19
C MET A 270 15.91 9.00 23.58
N ARG A 271 16.37 8.27 22.57
CA ARG A 271 15.65 7.11 22.03
C ARG A 271 15.62 5.99 23.05
N ILE A 272 14.46 5.39 23.29
CA ILE A 272 14.24 4.32 24.27
C ILE A 272 13.61 3.07 23.66
N GLY A 273 13.32 3.07 22.37
CA GLY A 273 12.70 1.94 21.70
C GLY A 273 12.00 2.33 20.41
N GLU A 274 11.01 1.53 20.06
CA GLU A 274 10.20 1.66 18.85
C GLU A 274 8.73 1.39 19.17
N ILE A 275 7.84 1.93 18.34
CA ILE A 275 6.42 1.63 18.39
C ILE A 275 5.89 1.41 16.97
N ASP A 276 5.19 0.29 16.76
CA ASP A 276 4.49 -0.02 15.52
C ASP A 276 3.00 0.25 15.71
N PHE A 277 2.41 0.98 14.77
CA PHE A 277 0.98 1.16 14.67
C PHE A 277 0.44 0.42 13.45
N GLU A 278 -0.57 -0.39 13.66
CA GLU A 278 -1.36 -1.03 12.60
C GLU A 278 -2.82 -0.60 12.77
N ILE A 279 -3.36 0.07 11.77
CA ILE A 279 -4.76 0.50 11.75
C ILE A 279 -5.60 -0.66 11.23
N LEU A 280 -6.48 -1.20 12.05
CA LEU A 280 -7.30 -2.38 11.73
C LEU A 280 -8.66 -2.01 11.13
N GLY A 281 -9.12 -0.81 11.40
CA GLY A 281 -10.43 -0.34 10.95
C GLY A 281 -10.63 1.14 11.25
N CYS A 282 -11.86 1.61 11.08
CA CYS A 282 -12.21 3.01 11.32
C CYS A 282 -11.91 3.51 12.74
N ASN A 283 -11.92 2.60 13.70
CA ASN A 283 -11.84 2.93 15.12
C ASN A 283 -10.81 2.12 15.87
N ASP A 284 -10.26 1.10 15.24
CA ASP A 284 -9.49 0.08 15.90
C ASP A 284 -8.08 0.05 15.33
N ALA A 285 -7.10 -0.01 16.22
CA ALA A 285 -5.70 -0.13 15.90
C ALA A 285 -5.01 -1.04 16.91
N THR A 286 -3.86 -1.57 16.54
CA THR A 286 -2.90 -2.13 17.48
C THR A 286 -1.66 -1.25 17.55
N ALA A 287 -1.08 -1.17 18.73
CA ALA A 287 0.19 -0.50 18.98
C ALA A 287 1.14 -1.49 19.65
N THR A 288 2.22 -1.87 18.98
CA THR A 288 3.24 -2.75 19.55
C THR A 288 4.45 -1.93 19.96
N VAL A 289 4.69 -1.84 21.25
CA VAL A 289 5.80 -1.09 21.85
C VAL A 289 6.95 -2.03 22.15
N ARG A 290 8.14 -1.67 21.70
CA ARG A 290 9.41 -2.37 21.98
C ARG A 290 10.35 -1.40 22.70
N LEU A 291 10.42 -1.47 24.02
CA LEU A 291 11.41 -0.72 24.77
C LEU A 291 12.74 -1.48 24.78
N ASP A 292 13.85 -0.74 24.70
CA ASP A 292 15.18 -1.31 24.71
C ASP A 292 15.40 -2.19 25.97
N GLY A 293 15.71 -3.47 25.73
CA GLY A 293 15.95 -4.44 26.79
C GLY A 293 14.69 -5.05 27.43
N SER A 294 13.50 -4.82 26.89
CA SER A 294 12.23 -5.36 27.36
C SER A 294 11.56 -6.24 26.30
N ASP A 295 10.66 -7.12 26.72
CA ASP A 295 9.80 -7.88 25.80
C ASP A 295 8.78 -6.93 25.14
N PRO A 296 8.41 -7.17 23.88
CA PRO A 296 7.37 -6.40 23.20
C PRO A 296 6.02 -6.44 23.93
N MET A 297 5.35 -5.31 23.97
CA MET A 297 4.00 -5.17 24.52
C MET A 297 3.06 -4.70 23.43
N THR A 298 1.98 -5.43 23.19
CA THR A 298 0.94 -5.07 22.21
C THR A 298 -0.30 -4.60 22.92
N TYR A 299 -0.82 -3.47 22.48
CA TYR A 299 -2.03 -2.83 23.01
C TYR A 299 -3.08 -2.73 21.92
N THR A 300 -4.35 -2.89 22.29
CA THR A 300 -5.49 -2.53 21.46
C THR A 300 -5.83 -1.07 21.70
N ALA A 301 -6.01 -0.30 20.62
CA ALA A 301 -6.35 1.10 20.70
C ALA A 301 -7.66 1.40 19.97
N SER A 302 -8.45 2.31 20.51
CA SER A 302 -9.71 2.79 19.92
C SER A 302 -9.66 4.29 19.70
N GLN A 303 -10.12 4.75 18.54
CA GLN A 303 -10.06 6.17 18.19
C GLN A 303 -11.15 6.97 18.91
N LEU A 304 -10.74 7.94 19.72
CA LEU A 304 -11.64 8.83 20.46
C LEU A 304 -12.09 10.04 19.67
N THR A 305 -11.21 10.57 18.81
CA THR A 305 -11.51 11.78 18.00
C THR A 305 -11.38 11.45 16.53
N ARG A 306 -12.44 11.71 15.77
CA ARG A 306 -12.50 11.42 14.33
C ARG A 306 -12.53 12.71 13.54
N PRO A 307 -11.49 13.05 12.79
CA PRO A 307 -11.50 14.24 11.93
C PRO A 307 -12.43 14.07 10.72
N PHE A 308 -12.71 12.82 10.30
CA PHE A 308 -13.57 12.52 9.15
C PHE A 308 -14.54 11.39 9.48
N PRO A 309 -15.76 11.40 8.89
CA PRO A 309 -16.65 10.25 9.00
C PRO A 309 -15.96 9.04 8.37
N CYS A 310 -15.86 7.97 9.13
CA CYS A 310 -15.40 6.69 8.66
C CYS A 310 -16.62 5.75 8.70
N VAL A 311 -16.87 5.09 7.62
CA VAL A 311 -17.92 4.06 7.53
C VAL A 311 -17.16 2.74 7.45
N ASP A 312 -17.30 1.93 8.49
CA ASP A 312 -16.88 0.54 8.41
C ASP A 312 -17.73 -0.10 7.32
N SER A 313 -17.12 -0.71 6.34
CA SER A 313 -17.83 -1.57 5.38
C SER A 313 -18.44 -2.73 6.17
N GLU A 314 -19.77 -2.76 6.29
CA GLU A 314 -20.50 -3.93 6.78
C GLU A 314 -20.33 -5.08 5.80
#